data_35747a80e983ea8086cc263428aa057f
#
_entry.id   35747a80e983ea8086cc263428aa057f
#
_cell.length_a   1.000
_cell.length_b   1.000
_cell.length_c   1.000
_cell.angle_alpha   90.00
_cell.angle_beta   90.00
_cell.angle_gamma   90.00
#
_symmetry.space_group_name_H-M   'P 1'
#
loop_
_entity.id
_entity.type
_entity.pdbx_description
1 polymer ?
#
loop_
_entity_poly.entity_id
_entity_poly.type
_entity_poly.pdbx_seq_one_letter_code
_entity_poly.pdbx_strand_id
1 'polypeptide(L)'
;MNIEVFCDGASRGQGQKKFGEASCGVVVYKNRKKVAQFARGLGPRTNNEAEYEAVISGLLICSMADLIDPIIYTDSAVVANQVNGKWKCKNSSLMPLLMTIEEIREEFNFRVVQVPRSFVWEPDGLANSFLDQLEERKKYIEKN
;
A
#
# COMPACT_ATOMS: atom_id res chain seq x y z
N MET A 1 -11.44 10.25 -18.02
CA MET A 1 -11.70 9.41 -16.85
C MET A 1 -10.68 9.73 -15.77
N ASN A 2 -11.14 10.09 -14.58
CA ASN A 2 -10.27 10.47 -13.46
C ASN A 2 -10.22 9.33 -12.46
N ILE A 3 -9.06 8.68 -12.35
CA ILE A 3 -8.84 7.57 -11.41
C ILE A 3 -7.86 8.01 -10.35
N GLU A 4 -8.30 7.99 -9.10
CA GLU A 4 -7.48 8.34 -7.94
C GLU A 4 -7.45 7.16 -6.98
N VAL A 5 -6.26 6.76 -6.57
CA VAL A 5 -6.05 5.60 -5.70
C VAL A 5 -5.29 6.06 -4.47
N PHE A 6 -5.87 5.82 -3.31
CA PHE A 6 -5.25 6.18 -2.03
C PHE A 6 -4.76 4.90 -1.36
N CYS A 7 -3.49 4.87 -1.01
CA CYS A 7 -2.82 3.67 -0.50
C CYS A 7 -2.13 3.96 0.83
N ASP A 8 -2.16 3.00 1.74
CA ASP A 8 -1.41 3.08 2.99
C ASP A 8 -1.05 1.68 3.47
N GLY A 9 0.14 1.54 4.04
CA GLY A 9 0.60 0.31 4.64
C GLY A 9 0.78 0.48 6.14
N ALA A 10 0.58 -0.58 6.89
CA ALA A 10 0.75 -0.59 8.33
C ALA A 10 1.52 -1.83 8.76
N SER A 11 2.45 -1.66 9.71
CA SER A 11 3.17 -2.76 10.32
C SER A 11 3.20 -2.55 11.83
N ARG A 12 3.00 -3.63 12.58
CA ARG A 12 2.99 -3.60 14.05
C ARG A 12 4.29 -4.12 14.65
N GLY A 13 5.40 -4.01 13.90
CA GLY A 13 6.72 -4.23 14.45
C GLY A 13 7.08 -3.11 15.43
N GLN A 14 7.57 -3.47 16.62
CA GLN A 14 7.95 -2.50 17.66
C GLN A 14 9.32 -2.80 18.22
N GLY A 15 10.03 -1.74 18.58
CA GLY A 15 11.33 -1.82 19.23
C GLY A 15 12.36 -2.49 18.32
N GLN A 16 12.99 -3.58 18.82
CA GLN A 16 13.97 -4.32 18.04
C GLN A 16 13.33 -5.25 17.01
N LYS A 17 12.01 -5.48 17.10
CA LYS A 17 11.27 -6.24 16.10
C LYS A 17 10.89 -5.32 14.95
N LYS A 18 11.73 -5.27 13.93
CA LYS A 18 11.47 -4.49 12.72
C LYS A 18 10.35 -5.09 11.90
N PHE A 19 10.13 -6.39 12.00
CA PHE A 19 9.11 -7.11 11.27
C PHE A 19 7.95 -7.40 12.23
N GLY A 20 6.81 -6.83 11.93
CA GLY A 20 5.58 -7.12 12.63
C GLY A 20 4.53 -7.54 11.63
N GLU A 21 3.41 -8.05 12.14
CA GLU A 21 2.26 -8.34 11.30
C GLU A 21 1.87 -7.06 10.56
N ALA A 22 1.72 -7.17 9.25
CA ALA A 22 1.49 -6.01 8.39
C ALA A 22 0.26 -6.19 7.51
N SER A 23 -0.26 -5.07 7.05
CA SER A 23 -1.38 -5.02 6.12
C SER A 23 -1.25 -3.79 5.24
N CYS A 24 -2.03 -3.75 4.17
CA CYS A 24 -2.19 -2.54 3.38
C CYS A 24 -3.66 -2.28 3.12
N GLY A 25 -3.99 -1.01 2.94
CA GLY A 25 -5.32 -0.56 2.57
C GLY A 25 -5.28 0.19 1.24
N VAL A 26 -6.32 0.03 0.45
CA VAL A 26 -6.44 0.68 -0.86
C VAL A 26 -7.87 1.15 -1.04
N VAL A 27 -8.03 2.39 -1.50
CA VAL A 27 -9.33 2.96 -1.84
C VAL A 27 -9.24 3.56 -3.23
N VAL A 28 -10.18 3.21 -4.10
CA VAL A 28 -10.19 3.65 -5.50
C VAL A 28 -11.39 4.54 -5.76
N TYR A 29 -11.14 5.72 -6.31
CA TYR A 29 -12.16 6.64 -6.76
C TYR A 29 -12.10 6.78 -8.28
N LYS A 30 -13.27 6.71 -8.90
CA LYS A 30 -13.43 6.96 -10.33
C LYS A 30 -14.38 8.13 -10.50
N ASN A 31 -13.89 9.21 -11.10
CA ASN A 31 -14.67 10.44 -11.27
C ASN A 31 -15.29 10.91 -9.95
N ARG A 32 -14.49 10.89 -8.88
CA ARG A 32 -14.83 11.32 -7.51
C ARG A 32 -15.84 10.41 -6.78
N LYS A 33 -16.14 9.23 -7.34
CA LYS A 33 -16.96 8.23 -6.66
C LYS A 33 -16.11 7.05 -6.25
N LYS A 34 -16.27 6.62 -5.01
CA LYS A 34 -15.59 5.44 -4.52
C LYS A 34 -16.13 4.21 -5.25
N VAL A 35 -15.27 3.48 -5.95
CA VAL A 35 -15.65 2.29 -6.71
C VAL A 35 -15.07 1.01 -6.13
N ALA A 36 -14.06 1.10 -5.28
CA ALA A 36 -13.48 -0.07 -4.62
C ALA A 36 -12.75 0.33 -3.34
N GLN A 37 -12.75 -0.56 -2.38
CA GLN A 37 -11.87 -0.46 -1.20
C GLN A 37 -11.59 -1.84 -0.68
N PHE A 38 -10.38 -2.04 -0.19
CA PHE A 38 -10.02 -3.31 0.44
C PHE A 38 -8.82 -3.16 1.36
N ALA A 39 -8.66 -4.13 2.25
CA ALA A 39 -7.45 -4.33 3.03
C ALA A 39 -6.91 -5.72 2.72
N ARG A 40 -5.60 -5.87 2.77
CA ARG A 40 -4.93 -7.14 2.51
C ARG A 40 -3.88 -7.40 3.57
N GLY A 41 -3.90 -8.59 4.15
CA GLY A 41 -2.86 -9.05 5.07
C GLY A 41 -1.58 -9.37 4.33
N LEU A 42 -0.44 -8.99 4.89
CA LEU A 42 0.87 -9.16 4.26
C LEU A 42 1.78 -10.12 5.01
N GLY A 43 1.36 -10.57 6.21
CA GLY A 43 2.24 -11.31 7.10
C GLY A 43 3.32 -10.40 7.69
N PRO A 44 4.44 -10.97 8.16
CA PRO A 44 5.52 -10.18 8.75
C PRO A 44 6.23 -9.33 7.69
N ARG A 45 6.14 -8.01 7.82
CA ARG A 45 6.76 -7.04 6.92
C ARG A 45 7.20 -5.81 7.71
N THR A 46 8.18 -5.09 7.18
CA THR A 46 8.52 -3.77 7.69
C THR A 46 7.48 -2.75 7.24
N ASN A 47 7.48 -1.59 7.88
CA ASN A 47 6.58 -0.52 7.50
C ASN A 47 6.79 -0.07 6.03
N ASN A 48 8.05 0.08 5.62
CA ASN A 48 8.36 0.47 4.24
C ASN A 48 7.92 -0.57 3.22
N GLU A 49 8.08 -1.86 3.55
CA GLU A 49 7.58 -2.93 2.69
C GLU A 49 6.05 -2.88 2.57
N ALA A 50 5.35 -2.65 3.67
CA ALA A 50 3.90 -2.54 3.67
C ALA A 50 3.42 -1.36 2.81
N GLU A 51 4.14 -0.24 2.86
CA GLU A 51 3.82 0.93 2.02
C GLU A 51 4.01 0.63 0.53
N TYR A 52 5.08 -0.07 0.16
CA TYR A 52 5.27 -0.52 -1.22
C TYR A 52 4.17 -1.47 -1.67
N GLU A 53 3.80 -2.43 -0.81
CA GLU A 53 2.75 -3.40 -1.12
C GLU A 53 1.40 -2.73 -1.33
N ALA A 54 1.13 -1.64 -0.61
CA ALA A 54 -0.10 -0.86 -0.81
C ALA A 54 -0.15 -0.26 -2.22
N VAL A 55 0.95 0.35 -2.66
CA VAL A 55 1.04 0.93 -4.00
C VAL A 55 0.90 -0.15 -5.07
N ILE A 56 1.59 -1.28 -4.92
CA ILE A 56 1.49 -2.40 -5.85
C ILE A 56 0.06 -2.90 -5.93
N SER A 57 -0.61 -3.07 -4.80
CA SER A 57 -2.00 -3.52 -4.75
C SER A 57 -2.94 -2.56 -5.47
N GLY A 58 -2.73 -1.26 -5.29
CA GLY A 58 -3.50 -0.23 -6.00
C GLY A 58 -3.30 -0.28 -7.51
N LEU A 59 -2.07 -0.48 -7.95
CA LEU A 59 -1.76 -0.61 -9.38
C LEU A 59 -2.39 -1.86 -9.98
N LEU A 60 -2.31 -2.98 -9.27
CA LEU A 60 -2.86 -4.24 -9.76
C LEU A 60 -4.38 -4.20 -9.90
N ILE A 61 -5.09 -3.60 -8.93
CA ILE A 61 -6.56 -3.50 -9.04
C ILE A 61 -6.95 -2.61 -10.22
N CYS A 62 -6.21 -1.54 -10.48
CA CYS A 62 -6.48 -0.67 -11.63
C CYS A 62 -6.23 -1.41 -12.94
N SER A 63 -5.14 -2.16 -13.02
CA SER A 63 -4.82 -2.96 -14.21
C SER A 63 -5.90 -4.01 -14.48
N MET A 64 -6.35 -4.72 -13.45
CA MET A 64 -7.36 -5.76 -13.57
C MET A 64 -8.74 -5.21 -13.93
N ALA A 65 -9.06 -4.01 -13.49
CA ALA A 65 -10.36 -3.38 -13.72
C ALA A 65 -10.37 -2.42 -14.91
N ASP A 66 -9.29 -2.37 -15.69
CA ASP A 66 -9.14 -1.46 -16.83
C ASP A 66 -9.33 0.02 -16.47
N LEU A 67 -8.85 0.39 -15.28
CA LEU A 67 -8.86 1.78 -14.81
C LEU A 67 -7.54 2.43 -15.25
N ILE A 68 -7.58 3.14 -16.36
CA ILE A 68 -6.37 3.65 -17.03
C ILE A 68 -5.87 4.97 -16.46
N ASP A 69 -4.55 5.17 -16.53
CA ASP A 69 -3.85 6.37 -16.11
C ASP A 69 -4.17 6.82 -14.67
N PRO A 70 -4.15 5.89 -13.67
CA PRO A 70 -4.45 6.28 -12.31
C PRO A 70 -3.36 7.14 -11.70
N ILE A 71 -3.76 8.00 -10.76
CA ILE A 71 -2.83 8.68 -9.85
C ILE A 71 -2.86 7.90 -8.54
N ILE A 72 -1.70 7.42 -8.12
CA ILE A 72 -1.55 6.69 -6.86
C ILE A 72 -1.03 7.66 -5.81
N TYR A 73 -1.80 7.86 -4.75
CA TYR A 73 -1.45 8.74 -3.64
C TYR A 73 -0.95 7.92 -2.47
N THR A 74 0.21 8.27 -1.95
CA THR A 74 0.82 7.66 -0.77
C THR A 74 1.41 8.76 0.12
N ASP A 75 1.41 8.56 1.43
CA ASP A 75 2.11 9.49 2.32
C ASP A 75 3.58 9.08 2.56
N SER A 76 4.00 7.94 2.00
CA SER A 76 5.37 7.47 2.15
C SER A 76 6.33 8.23 1.25
N ALA A 77 7.22 9.02 1.86
CA ALA A 77 8.28 9.72 1.13
C ALA A 77 9.25 8.72 0.50
N VAL A 78 9.55 7.62 1.19
CA VAL A 78 10.45 6.58 0.68
C VAL A 78 9.91 6.00 -0.62
N VAL A 79 8.67 5.53 -0.61
CA VAL A 79 8.05 4.91 -1.79
C VAL A 79 7.95 5.93 -2.94
N ALA A 80 7.38 7.09 -2.67
CA ALA A 80 7.17 8.09 -3.73
C ALA A 80 8.49 8.52 -4.37
N ASN A 81 9.50 8.82 -3.56
CA ASN A 81 10.77 9.31 -4.10
C ASN A 81 11.58 8.21 -4.80
N GLN A 82 11.52 6.97 -4.33
CA GLN A 82 12.18 5.86 -5.00
C GLN A 82 11.49 5.51 -6.32
N VAL A 83 10.18 5.42 -6.32
CA VAL A 83 9.40 5.11 -7.54
C VAL A 83 9.57 6.20 -8.59
N ASN A 84 9.64 7.46 -8.17
CA ASN A 84 9.81 8.59 -9.08
C ASN A 84 11.29 8.84 -9.49
N GLY A 85 12.20 8.01 -9.01
CA GLY A 85 13.61 8.09 -9.38
C GLY A 85 14.39 9.22 -8.72
N LYS A 86 13.80 9.88 -7.71
CA LYS A 86 14.48 10.98 -6.99
C LYS A 86 15.46 10.45 -5.95
N TRP A 87 15.18 9.30 -5.36
CA TRP A 87 16.05 8.64 -4.40
C TRP A 87 16.43 7.27 -4.93
N LYS A 88 17.69 6.89 -4.71
CA LYS A 88 18.12 5.52 -5.02
C LYS A 88 17.59 4.56 -3.98
N CYS A 89 17.22 3.36 -4.42
CA CYS A 89 16.83 2.29 -3.53
C CYS A 89 18.04 1.37 -3.33
N LYS A 90 18.62 1.41 -2.14
CA LYS A 90 19.78 0.56 -1.78
C LYS A 90 19.38 -0.58 -0.86
N ASN A 91 18.15 -0.59 -0.40
CA ASN A 91 17.64 -1.60 0.54
C ASN A 91 17.29 -2.88 -0.20
N SER A 92 17.90 -4.00 0.19
CA SER A 92 17.72 -5.28 -0.49
C SER A 92 16.30 -5.85 -0.38
N SER A 93 15.55 -5.48 0.66
CA SER A 93 14.17 -5.94 0.81
C SER A 93 13.17 -5.07 0.06
N LEU A 94 13.53 -3.82 -0.25
CA LEU A 94 12.65 -2.92 -1.03
C LEU A 94 12.92 -3.01 -2.53
N MET A 95 14.13 -3.36 -2.95
CA MET A 95 14.47 -3.44 -4.37
C MET A 95 13.55 -4.36 -5.17
N PRO A 96 13.20 -5.58 -4.72
CA PRO A 96 12.27 -6.42 -5.47
C PRO A 96 10.89 -5.78 -5.65
N LEU A 97 10.44 -5.02 -4.65
CA LEU A 97 9.15 -4.33 -4.71
C LEU A 97 9.19 -3.17 -5.71
N LEU A 98 10.28 -2.41 -5.70
CA LEU A 98 10.48 -1.36 -6.71
C LEU A 98 10.55 -1.95 -8.11
N MET A 99 11.24 -3.07 -8.29
CA MET A 99 11.34 -3.74 -9.58
C MET A 99 9.97 -4.20 -10.07
N THR A 100 9.11 -4.69 -9.18
CA THR A 100 7.73 -5.04 -9.53
C THR A 100 6.97 -3.83 -10.09
N ILE A 101 7.12 -2.67 -9.45
CA ILE A 101 6.48 -1.44 -9.93
C ILE A 101 7.03 -1.03 -11.30
N GLU A 102 8.34 -1.16 -11.51
CA GLU A 102 8.96 -0.85 -12.80
C GLU A 102 8.47 -1.79 -13.91
N GLU A 103 8.24 -3.06 -13.61
CA GLU A 103 7.65 -4.01 -14.56
C GLU A 103 6.22 -3.61 -14.93
N ILE A 104 5.43 -3.18 -13.93
CA ILE A 104 4.07 -2.69 -14.17
C ILE A 104 4.10 -1.46 -15.07
N ARG A 105 5.08 -0.57 -14.88
CA ARG A 105 5.23 0.66 -15.65
C ARG A 105 5.45 0.39 -17.14
N GLU A 106 6.04 -0.73 -17.50
CA GLU A 106 6.27 -1.09 -18.90
C GLU A 106 4.96 -1.32 -19.67
N GLU A 107 3.91 -1.77 -18.97
CA GLU A 107 2.65 -2.15 -19.62
C GLU A 107 1.47 -1.24 -19.23
N PHE A 108 1.68 -0.33 -18.27
CA PHE A 108 0.57 0.39 -17.66
C PHE A 108 1.02 1.78 -17.20
N ASN A 109 0.38 2.82 -17.71
CA ASN A 109 0.72 4.20 -17.34
C ASN A 109 0.08 4.59 -16.01
N PHE A 110 0.89 5.20 -15.15
CA PHE A 110 0.40 5.69 -13.85
C PHE A 110 1.34 6.78 -13.33
N ARG A 111 0.90 7.49 -12.31
CA ARG A 111 1.75 8.42 -11.55
C ARG A 111 1.65 8.08 -10.07
N VAL A 112 2.75 8.28 -9.34
CA VAL A 112 2.78 8.15 -7.88
C VAL A 112 3.07 9.53 -7.30
N VAL A 113 2.22 9.97 -6.38
CA VAL A 113 2.30 11.32 -5.80
C VAL A 113 2.31 11.19 -4.28
N GLN A 114 3.27 11.86 -3.65
CA GLN A 114 3.31 11.95 -2.20
C GLN A 114 2.31 13.00 -1.72
N VAL A 115 1.52 12.64 -0.73
CA VAL A 115 0.54 13.53 -0.12
C VAL A 115 0.72 13.54 1.40
N PRO A 116 0.19 14.56 2.11
CA PRO A 116 0.15 14.53 3.56
C PRO A 116 -0.65 13.34 4.09
N ARG A 117 -0.28 12.86 5.27
CA ARG A 117 -0.89 11.69 5.89
C ARG A 117 -2.42 11.79 6.02
N SER A 118 -2.93 13.00 6.23
CA SER A 118 -4.38 13.22 6.33
C SER A 118 -5.16 12.82 5.07
N PHE A 119 -4.48 12.71 3.92
CA PHE A 119 -5.13 12.34 2.66
C PHE A 119 -5.33 10.83 2.52
N VAL A 120 -4.64 10.03 3.32
CA VAL A 120 -4.72 8.56 3.27
C VAL A 120 -5.44 7.96 4.48
N TRP A 121 -6.31 8.75 5.12
CA TRP A 121 -7.03 8.30 6.32
C TRP A 121 -7.90 7.07 6.06
N GLU A 122 -8.50 6.96 4.89
CA GLU A 122 -9.34 5.80 4.56
C GLU A 122 -8.52 4.49 4.45
N PRO A 123 -7.47 4.43 3.61
CA PRO A 123 -6.68 3.20 3.56
C PRO A 123 -5.94 2.92 4.88
N ASP A 124 -5.55 3.95 5.63
CA ASP A 124 -4.98 3.77 6.97
C ASP A 124 -5.97 3.06 7.89
N GLY A 125 -7.21 3.51 7.91
CA GLY A 125 -8.26 2.89 8.72
C GLY A 125 -8.52 1.43 8.31
N LEU A 126 -8.55 1.15 7.01
CA LEU A 126 -8.73 -0.21 6.50
C LEU A 126 -7.58 -1.14 6.92
N ALA A 127 -6.35 -0.68 6.77
CA ALA A 127 -5.18 -1.47 7.12
C ALA A 127 -5.13 -1.78 8.62
N ASN A 128 -5.38 -0.78 9.46
CA ASN A 128 -5.37 -0.96 10.91
C ASN A 128 -6.55 -1.79 11.41
N SER A 129 -7.73 -1.61 10.84
CA SER A 129 -8.89 -2.42 11.18
C SER A 129 -8.65 -3.89 10.88
N PHE A 130 -8.00 -4.19 9.75
CA PHE A 130 -7.60 -5.56 9.42
C PHE A 130 -6.70 -6.17 10.49
N LEU A 131 -5.68 -5.42 10.93
CA LEU A 131 -4.75 -5.89 11.95
C LEU A 131 -5.42 -6.08 13.31
N ASP A 132 -6.33 -5.19 13.69
CA ASP A 132 -7.10 -5.32 14.93
C ASP A 132 -7.93 -6.60 14.93
N GLN A 133 -8.61 -6.88 13.84
CA GLN A 133 -9.40 -8.08 13.70
C GLN A 133 -8.55 -9.34 13.72
N LEU A 134 -7.38 -9.29 13.11
CA LEU A 134 -6.45 -10.41 13.10
C LEU A 134 -5.95 -10.72 14.52
N GLU A 135 -5.63 -9.69 15.31
CA GLU A 135 -5.24 -9.85 16.71
C GLU A 135 -6.35 -10.47 17.56
N GLU A 136 -7.58 -10.03 17.37
CA GLU A 136 -8.74 -10.60 18.06
C GLU A 136 -8.93 -12.07 17.73
N ARG A 137 -8.82 -12.44 16.45
CA ARG A 137 -8.92 -13.83 16.03
C ARG A 137 -7.85 -14.69 16.67
N LYS A 138 -6.63 -14.21 16.72
CA LYS A 138 -5.52 -14.95 17.35
C LYS A 138 -5.78 -15.19 18.83
N LYS A 139 -6.25 -14.16 19.54
CA LYS A 139 -6.59 -14.29 20.95
C LYS A 139 -7.71 -15.32 21.19
N TYR A 140 -8.72 -15.29 20.34
CA TYR A 140 -9.82 -16.24 20.43
C TYR A 140 -9.36 -17.69 20.19
N ILE A 141 -8.54 -17.89 19.16
CA ILE A 141 -8.02 -19.22 18.83
C ILE A 141 -7.12 -19.76 19.95
N GLU A 142 -6.28 -18.90 20.53
CA GLU A 142 -5.38 -19.30 21.63
C GLU A 142 -6.14 -19.72 22.88
N LYS A 143 -7.31 -19.13 23.14
CA LYS A 143 -8.15 -19.46 24.30
C LYS A 143 -8.94 -20.74 24.12
N ASN A 144 -9.15 -21.17 22.93
CA ASN A 144 -9.98 -22.31 22.58
C ASN A 144 -9.18 -23.39 21.88
#